data_b37f56a136186c8ce907de9a3162420c
#
_entry.id   b37f56a136186c8ce907de9a3162420c
#
_cell.length_a   1.000
_cell.length_b   1.000
_cell.length_c   1.000
_cell.angle_alpha   90.00
_cell.angle_beta   90.00
_cell.angle_gamma   90.00
#
_symmetry.space_group_name_H-M   'P 1'
#
loop_
_entity.id
_entity.type
_entity.pdbx_description
1 polymer ?
#
loop_
_entity_poly.entity_id
_entity_poly.type
_entity_poly.pdbx_seq_one_letter_code
_entity_poly.pdbx_strand_id
1 'polypeptide(L)'
;MEHTVNKKGFIQINIFVADIEKAAEKWAELLGIEKPNVYVNHLEGNEDYKYRGEPVSCDLLCANIEMDGFVIELHQPIGGPSSFQEFLDKHGNGVHHIGFEVGDARDDVIADMRKAGYDVDRTLGIYPGSSWTIVDSEDTLGVNLNIKPIR
;
A
#
# COMPACT_ATOMS: atom_id res chain seq x y z
N MET A 1 -11.91 -12.16 -16.06
CA MET A 1 -11.29 -12.67 -14.82
C MET A 1 -12.28 -13.59 -14.13
N GLU A 2 -11.87 -14.79 -13.80
CA GLU A 2 -12.70 -15.76 -13.08
C GLU A 2 -12.80 -15.39 -11.60
N HIS A 3 -11.68 -14.98 -11.01
CA HIS A 3 -11.60 -14.52 -9.62
C HIS A 3 -11.47 -12.99 -9.60
N THR A 4 -12.28 -12.35 -8.79
CA THR A 4 -12.35 -10.90 -8.70
C THR A 4 -12.33 -10.43 -7.25
N VAL A 5 -11.97 -9.17 -7.04
CA VAL A 5 -12.12 -8.55 -5.72
C VAL A 5 -13.59 -8.33 -5.40
N ASN A 6 -13.99 -8.60 -4.16
CA ASN A 6 -15.31 -8.27 -3.68
C ASN A 6 -15.34 -6.79 -3.27
N LYS A 7 -16.31 -6.04 -3.78
CA LYS A 7 -16.49 -4.63 -3.39
C LYS A 7 -16.70 -4.39 -1.89
N LYS A 8 -17.13 -5.41 -1.14
CA LYS A 8 -17.19 -5.38 0.33
C LYS A 8 -15.83 -5.60 0.99
N GLY A 9 -14.84 -6.06 0.23
CA GLY A 9 -13.47 -6.27 0.72
C GLY A 9 -12.61 -5.01 0.73
N PHE A 10 -13.15 -3.85 0.40
CA PHE A 10 -12.42 -2.59 0.53
C PHE A 10 -12.05 -2.32 1.99
N ILE A 11 -10.76 -2.16 2.26
CA ILE A 11 -10.24 -2.06 3.65
C ILE A 11 -9.30 -0.89 3.90
N GLN A 12 -8.73 -0.27 2.86
CA GLN A 12 -7.75 0.79 3.07
C GLN A 12 -7.63 1.76 1.90
N ILE A 13 -7.26 2.99 2.23
CA ILE A 13 -6.71 4.00 1.32
C ILE A 13 -5.31 4.33 1.78
N ASN A 14 -4.32 4.16 0.91
CA ASN A 14 -2.94 4.51 1.23
C ASN A 14 -2.56 5.82 0.55
N ILE A 15 -2.04 6.76 1.33
CA ILE A 15 -1.62 8.08 0.88
C ILE A 15 -0.13 8.23 1.15
N PHE A 16 0.65 8.45 0.09
CA PHE A 16 2.06 8.81 0.21
C PHE A 16 2.22 10.33 0.36
N VAL A 17 3.06 10.73 1.29
CA VAL A 17 3.34 12.14 1.61
C VAL A 17 4.84 12.36 1.78
N ALA A 18 5.28 13.58 1.48
CA ALA A 18 6.68 13.98 1.68
C ALA A 18 7.01 14.35 3.13
N ASP A 19 5.99 14.64 3.96
CA ASP A 19 6.11 15.01 5.38
C ASP A 19 4.95 14.39 6.16
N ILE A 20 5.19 13.20 6.71
CA ILE A 20 4.15 12.43 7.39
C ILE A 20 3.75 13.04 8.73
N GLU A 21 4.67 13.70 9.44
CA GLU A 21 4.37 14.35 10.71
C GLU A 21 3.35 15.48 10.53
N LYS A 22 3.59 16.32 9.53
CA LYS A 22 2.68 17.39 9.16
C LYS A 22 1.34 16.85 8.64
N ALA A 23 1.36 15.80 7.81
CA ALA A 23 0.15 15.19 7.30
C ALA A 23 -0.70 14.60 8.43
N ALA A 24 -0.09 13.84 9.34
CA ALA A 24 -0.77 13.25 10.50
C ALA A 24 -1.39 14.32 11.40
N GLU A 25 -0.69 15.43 11.65
CA GLU A 25 -1.21 16.56 12.43
C GLU A 25 -2.44 17.18 11.75
N LYS A 26 -2.39 17.42 10.44
CA LYS A 26 -3.50 18.02 9.70
C LYS A 26 -4.72 17.12 9.59
N TRP A 27 -4.53 15.82 9.44
CA TRP A 27 -5.60 14.83 9.52
C TRP A 27 -6.26 14.80 10.91
N ALA A 28 -5.44 14.86 11.99
CA ALA A 28 -5.95 14.91 13.35
C ALA A 28 -6.80 16.16 13.62
N GLU A 29 -6.33 17.33 13.18
CA GLU A 29 -7.08 18.58 13.25
C GLU A 29 -8.43 18.48 12.52
N LEU A 30 -8.41 17.95 11.28
CA LEU A 30 -9.61 17.81 10.45
C LEU A 30 -10.66 16.89 11.07
N LEU A 31 -10.22 15.78 11.66
CA LEU A 31 -11.10 14.75 12.22
C LEU A 31 -11.43 14.98 13.70
N GLY A 32 -10.78 15.93 14.37
CA GLY A 32 -10.96 16.18 15.81
C GLY A 32 -10.50 15.01 16.68
N ILE A 33 -9.41 14.33 16.28
CA ILE A 33 -8.83 13.18 16.99
C ILE A 33 -7.43 13.49 17.50
N GLU A 34 -6.89 12.64 18.36
CA GLU A 34 -5.46 12.68 18.70
C GLU A 34 -4.62 12.42 17.45
N LYS A 35 -3.45 13.07 17.36
CA LYS A 35 -2.50 12.82 16.28
C LYS A 35 -2.10 11.35 16.24
N PRO A 36 -2.26 10.66 15.09
CA PRO A 36 -1.81 9.29 14.94
C PRO A 36 -0.32 9.14 15.24
N ASN A 37 0.04 8.03 15.88
CA ASN A 37 1.44 7.71 16.12
C ASN A 37 2.16 7.43 14.81
N VAL A 38 3.31 8.08 14.61
CA VAL A 38 4.21 7.80 13.48
C VAL A 38 5.24 6.77 13.91
N TYR A 39 5.36 5.70 13.15
CA TYR A 39 6.31 4.61 13.42
C TYR A 39 7.07 4.22 12.16
N VAL A 40 8.19 3.53 12.32
CA VAL A 40 9.00 3.03 11.21
C VAL A 40 8.59 1.58 10.92
N ASN A 41 8.30 1.29 9.66
CA ASN A 41 8.20 -0.06 9.13
C ASN A 41 9.50 -0.37 8.38
N HIS A 42 10.31 -1.24 8.95
CA HIS A 42 11.62 -1.62 8.42
C HIS A 42 11.46 -2.62 7.27
N LEU A 43 11.66 -2.16 6.05
CA LEU A 43 11.64 -2.98 4.83
C LEU A 43 13.04 -3.31 4.35
N GLU A 44 14.01 -2.40 4.59
CA GLU A 44 15.38 -2.58 4.16
C GLU A 44 16.02 -3.82 4.78
N GLY A 45 16.67 -4.62 3.91
CA GLY A 45 17.33 -5.85 4.32
C GLY A 45 16.41 -7.04 4.58
N ASN A 46 15.10 -6.87 4.43
CA ASN A 46 14.15 -7.97 4.53
C ASN A 46 13.96 -8.65 3.16
N GLU A 47 14.36 -9.91 3.04
CA GLU A 47 14.28 -10.67 1.79
C GLU A 47 12.84 -10.92 1.31
N ASP A 48 11.86 -10.81 2.21
CA ASP A 48 10.43 -10.97 1.89
C ASP A 48 9.82 -9.73 1.24
N TYR A 49 10.53 -8.59 1.23
CA TYR A 49 10.09 -7.36 0.57
C TYR A 49 10.87 -7.14 -0.72
N LYS A 50 10.15 -7.10 -1.84
CA LYS A 50 10.72 -6.98 -3.18
C LYS A 50 10.24 -5.71 -3.90
N TYR A 51 11.19 -5.16 -4.65
CA TYR A 51 10.97 -4.10 -5.61
C TYR A 51 11.69 -4.46 -6.90
N ARG A 52 10.94 -4.69 -7.99
CA ARG A 52 11.47 -5.13 -9.29
C ARG A 52 12.34 -6.40 -9.21
N GLY A 53 11.94 -7.36 -8.34
CA GLY A 53 12.65 -8.62 -8.15
C GLY A 53 13.86 -8.57 -7.22
N GLU A 54 14.29 -7.39 -6.79
CA GLU A 54 15.41 -7.19 -5.88
C GLU A 54 14.92 -6.87 -4.45
N PRO A 55 15.72 -7.14 -3.40
CA PRO A 55 15.40 -6.69 -2.06
C PRO A 55 15.22 -5.17 -1.99
N VAL A 56 14.22 -4.73 -1.22
CA VAL A 56 13.95 -3.30 -1.01
C VAL A 56 15.09 -2.66 -0.20
N SER A 57 15.50 -1.45 -0.57
CA SER A 57 16.54 -0.66 0.10
C SER A 57 15.99 0.59 0.79
N CYS A 58 14.69 0.62 1.09
CA CYS A 58 14.04 1.71 1.80
C CYS A 58 13.25 1.19 3.00
N ASP A 59 13.02 2.09 3.96
CA ASP A 59 12.04 1.92 5.03
C ASP A 59 10.82 2.81 4.77
N LEU A 60 9.76 2.60 5.53
CA LEU A 60 8.58 3.45 5.51
C LEU A 60 8.32 4.05 6.90
N LEU A 61 8.11 5.36 6.96
CA LEU A 61 7.38 5.97 8.05
C LEU A 61 5.89 5.75 7.80
N CYS A 62 5.17 5.32 8.82
CA CYS A 62 3.77 4.94 8.73
C CYS A 62 2.94 5.62 9.82
N ALA A 63 1.71 6.00 9.49
CA ALA A 63 0.71 6.41 10.47
C ALA A 63 -0.67 5.96 9.98
N ASN A 64 -1.46 5.36 10.86
CA ASN A 64 -2.78 4.81 10.55
C ASN A 64 -3.89 5.61 11.20
N ILE A 65 -4.93 5.89 10.45
CA ILE A 65 -6.14 6.56 10.90
C ILE A 65 -7.31 5.59 10.69
N GLU A 66 -7.82 5.04 11.78
CA GLU A 66 -8.98 4.15 11.73
C GLU A 66 -10.23 4.97 11.35
N MET A 67 -10.91 4.51 10.30
CA MET A 67 -12.17 5.06 9.83
C MET A 67 -13.29 4.02 10.04
N ASP A 68 -14.52 4.39 9.76
CA ASP A 68 -15.64 3.44 9.82
C ASP A 68 -15.56 2.46 8.63
N GLY A 69 -15.07 1.25 8.92
CA GLY A 69 -14.96 0.16 7.95
C GLY A 69 -13.70 0.11 7.09
N PHE A 70 -12.79 1.07 7.20
CA PHE A 70 -11.50 1.06 6.50
C PHE A 70 -10.44 1.87 7.26
N VAL A 71 -9.20 1.82 6.81
CA VAL A 71 -8.10 2.62 7.36
C VAL A 71 -7.55 3.57 6.30
N ILE A 72 -7.21 4.78 6.71
CA ILE A 72 -6.34 5.67 5.93
C ILE A 72 -4.92 5.44 6.44
N GLU A 73 -4.05 4.94 5.56
CA GLU A 73 -2.62 4.76 5.85
C GLU A 73 -1.84 5.92 5.25
N LEU A 74 -1.13 6.67 6.09
CA LEU A 74 -0.15 7.65 5.64
C LEU A 74 1.21 6.98 5.60
N HIS A 75 1.93 7.10 4.49
CA HIS A 75 3.28 6.56 4.33
C HIS A 75 4.23 7.62 3.77
N GLN A 76 5.46 7.60 4.27
CA GLN A 76 6.58 8.37 3.73
C GLN A 76 7.76 7.42 3.54
N PRO A 77 8.24 7.19 2.30
CA PRO A 77 9.43 6.39 2.07
C PRO A 77 10.68 7.13 2.57
N ILE A 78 11.60 6.38 3.15
CA ILE A 78 12.91 6.87 3.59
C ILE A 78 14.01 5.91 3.15
N GLY A 79 15.11 6.44 2.65
CA GLY A 79 16.25 5.63 2.19
C GLY A 79 16.33 5.49 0.68
N GLY A 80 16.60 4.28 0.21
CA GLY A 80 16.92 4.00 -1.18
C GLY A 80 15.74 4.00 -2.15
N PRO A 81 15.98 3.65 -3.43
CA PRO A 81 14.96 3.60 -4.47
C PRO A 81 13.83 2.62 -4.13
N SER A 82 12.61 3.01 -4.45
CA SER A 82 11.41 2.19 -4.28
C SER A 82 10.30 2.65 -5.22
N SER A 83 9.30 1.81 -5.44
CA SER A 83 8.08 2.22 -6.16
C SER A 83 7.35 3.35 -5.44
N PHE A 84 7.50 3.44 -4.14
CA PHE A 84 6.92 4.48 -3.29
C PHE A 84 7.59 5.84 -3.53
N GLN A 85 8.92 5.87 -3.61
CA GLN A 85 9.66 7.09 -3.95
C GLN A 85 9.38 7.49 -5.40
N GLU A 86 9.34 6.54 -6.34
CA GLU A 86 8.95 6.80 -7.73
C GLU A 86 7.58 7.48 -7.83
N PHE A 87 6.60 7.03 -7.03
CA PHE A 87 5.28 7.65 -6.98
C PHE A 87 5.34 9.11 -6.52
N LEU A 88 6.04 9.39 -5.41
CA LEU A 88 6.21 10.76 -4.90
C LEU A 88 6.92 11.66 -5.91
N ASP A 89 7.96 11.16 -6.58
CA ASP A 89 8.72 11.91 -7.59
C ASP A 89 7.84 12.26 -8.79
N LYS A 90 6.94 11.34 -9.19
CA LYS A 90 6.05 11.52 -10.33
C LYS A 90 4.83 12.40 -10.02
N HIS A 91 4.22 12.24 -8.83
CA HIS A 91 2.92 12.81 -8.51
C HIS A 91 2.93 13.83 -7.37
N GLY A 92 3.94 13.82 -6.50
CA GLY A 92 3.86 14.48 -5.20
C GLY A 92 2.95 13.72 -4.23
N ASN A 93 2.45 14.39 -3.20
CA ASN A 93 1.52 13.80 -2.23
C ASN A 93 0.23 13.33 -2.90
N GLY A 94 -0.23 12.12 -2.57
CA GLY A 94 -1.49 11.61 -3.12
C GLY A 94 -1.78 10.17 -2.79
N VAL A 95 -2.92 9.67 -3.25
CA VAL A 95 -3.35 8.29 -3.08
C VAL A 95 -2.50 7.39 -3.99
N HIS A 96 -1.72 6.51 -3.38
CA HIS A 96 -0.90 5.53 -4.09
C HIS A 96 -1.69 4.26 -4.44
N HIS A 97 -2.39 3.71 -3.46
CA HIS A 97 -3.21 2.53 -3.68
C HIS A 97 -4.46 2.50 -2.80
N ILE A 98 -5.41 1.68 -3.21
CA ILE A 98 -6.52 1.24 -2.39
C ILE A 98 -6.41 -0.26 -2.14
N GLY A 99 -6.78 -0.72 -0.95
CA GLY A 99 -6.60 -2.10 -0.52
C GLY A 99 -7.89 -2.88 -0.47
N PHE A 100 -7.80 -4.14 -0.90
CA PHE A 100 -8.88 -5.11 -0.83
C PHE A 100 -8.43 -6.37 -0.11
N GLU A 101 -9.26 -6.81 0.84
CA GLU A 101 -9.17 -8.14 1.43
C GLU A 101 -9.92 -9.13 0.55
N VAL A 102 -9.27 -10.23 0.20
CA VAL A 102 -9.82 -11.26 -0.68
C VAL A 102 -9.81 -12.66 -0.06
N GLY A 103 -9.33 -12.78 1.17
CA GLY A 103 -9.27 -14.06 1.89
C GLY A 103 -8.39 -15.08 1.17
N ASP A 104 -8.82 -16.34 1.22
CA ASP A 104 -8.09 -17.46 0.61
C ASP A 104 -8.00 -17.40 -0.92
N ALA A 105 -8.81 -16.55 -1.56
CA ALA A 105 -8.76 -16.36 -3.02
C ALA A 105 -7.61 -15.48 -3.49
N ARG A 106 -6.75 -14.99 -2.59
CA ARG A 106 -5.68 -14.03 -2.90
C ARG A 106 -4.81 -14.45 -4.06
N ASP A 107 -4.32 -15.70 -4.07
CA ASP A 107 -3.40 -16.18 -5.10
C ASP A 107 -4.08 -16.34 -6.45
N ASP A 108 -5.35 -16.76 -6.47
CA ASP A 108 -6.16 -16.87 -7.69
C ASP A 108 -6.46 -15.48 -8.28
N VAL A 109 -6.80 -14.50 -7.45
CA VAL A 109 -7.01 -13.11 -7.87
C VAL A 109 -5.74 -12.54 -8.48
N ILE A 110 -4.58 -12.71 -7.84
CA ILE A 110 -3.28 -12.25 -8.36
C ILE A 110 -2.93 -12.94 -9.68
N ALA A 111 -3.17 -14.26 -9.79
CA ALA A 111 -2.93 -15.01 -11.03
C ALA A 111 -3.81 -14.50 -12.18
N ASP A 112 -5.07 -14.20 -11.92
CA ASP A 112 -5.98 -13.66 -12.92
C ASP A 112 -5.63 -12.22 -13.33
N MET A 113 -5.17 -11.39 -12.39
CA MET A 113 -4.68 -10.05 -12.70
C MET A 113 -3.44 -10.11 -13.58
N ARG A 114 -2.50 -11.04 -13.29
CA ARG A 114 -1.32 -11.25 -14.14
C ARG A 114 -1.71 -11.69 -15.56
N LYS A 115 -2.67 -12.62 -15.69
CA LYS A 115 -3.21 -13.04 -17.01
C LYS A 115 -3.88 -11.88 -17.77
N ALA A 116 -4.50 -10.94 -17.05
CA ALA A 116 -5.10 -9.75 -17.62
C ALA A 116 -4.07 -8.67 -18.01
N GLY A 117 -2.78 -8.89 -17.75
CA GLY A 117 -1.68 -8.02 -18.18
C GLY A 117 -1.22 -7.00 -17.14
N TYR A 118 -1.71 -7.08 -15.90
CA TYR A 118 -1.20 -6.23 -14.82
C TYR A 118 0.15 -6.73 -14.29
N ASP A 119 1.06 -5.80 -13.98
CA ASP A 119 2.27 -6.11 -13.22
C ASP A 119 1.89 -6.28 -11.74
N VAL A 120 2.11 -7.48 -11.23
CA VAL A 120 1.84 -7.87 -9.84
C VAL A 120 3.12 -8.27 -9.09
N ASP A 121 4.27 -8.15 -9.75
CA ASP A 121 5.56 -8.61 -9.23
C ASP A 121 6.49 -7.43 -8.88
N ARG A 122 6.07 -6.20 -9.17
CA ARG A 122 6.87 -4.99 -8.97
C ARG A 122 7.15 -4.69 -7.50
N THR A 123 6.12 -4.80 -6.65
CA THR A 123 6.23 -4.47 -5.24
C THR A 123 5.34 -5.38 -4.42
N LEU A 124 5.94 -6.14 -3.54
CA LEU A 124 5.23 -7.07 -2.65
C LEU A 124 5.98 -7.23 -1.32
N GLY A 125 5.28 -7.72 -0.31
CA GLY A 125 5.85 -8.04 0.98
C GLY A 125 5.07 -9.15 1.68
N ILE A 126 5.79 -9.95 2.45
CA ILE A 126 5.26 -11.04 3.27
C ILE A 126 5.63 -10.74 4.73
N TYR A 127 4.67 -10.89 5.63
CA TYR A 127 4.88 -10.70 7.06
C TYR A 127 4.04 -11.71 7.85
N PRO A 128 4.34 -11.95 9.13
CA PRO A 128 3.63 -12.96 9.91
C PRO A 128 2.12 -12.77 9.87
N GLY A 129 1.42 -13.80 9.37
CA GLY A 129 -0.05 -13.85 9.27
C GLY A 129 -0.66 -13.17 8.06
N SER A 130 0.12 -12.48 7.20
CA SER A 130 -0.43 -11.81 6.01
C SER A 130 0.62 -11.51 4.94
N SER A 131 0.19 -10.81 3.90
CA SER A 131 1.03 -10.28 2.83
C SER A 131 0.35 -9.08 2.18
N TRP A 132 1.09 -8.34 1.40
CA TRP A 132 0.55 -7.31 0.52
C TRP A 132 1.18 -7.45 -0.88
N THR A 133 0.41 -7.13 -1.89
CA THR A 133 0.84 -7.14 -3.29
C THR A 133 0.27 -5.93 -3.98
N ILE A 134 1.15 -5.05 -4.44
CA ILE A 134 0.76 -3.89 -5.23
C ILE A 134 0.60 -4.29 -6.68
N VAL A 135 -0.62 -4.18 -7.17
CA VAL A 135 -0.96 -4.33 -8.60
C VAL A 135 -0.75 -2.99 -9.26
N ASP A 136 0.14 -2.95 -10.24
CA ASP A 136 0.40 -1.74 -11.04
C ASP A 136 -0.77 -1.53 -12.01
N SER A 137 -1.73 -0.72 -11.59
CA SER A 137 -3.00 -0.48 -12.30
C SER A 137 -3.32 1.01 -12.49
N GLU A 138 -2.39 1.89 -12.10
CA GLU A 138 -2.59 3.34 -12.14
C GLU A 138 -2.99 3.84 -13.53
N ASP A 139 -2.36 3.33 -14.59
CA ASP A 139 -2.61 3.79 -15.97
C ASP A 139 -4.02 3.42 -16.48
N THR A 140 -4.64 2.37 -15.91
CA THR A 140 -5.96 1.90 -16.32
C THR A 140 -7.07 2.26 -15.36
N LEU A 141 -6.81 2.18 -14.06
CA LEU A 141 -7.81 2.42 -13.01
C LEU A 141 -7.66 3.79 -12.33
N GLY A 142 -6.58 4.53 -12.62
CA GLY A 142 -6.27 5.81 -11.98
C GLY A 142 -5.66 5.64 -10.56
N VAL A 143 -5.47 4.42 -10.11
CA VAL A 143 -4.89 4.09 -8.81
C VAL A 143 -4.34 2.67 -8.83
N ASN A 144 -3.30 2.40 -8.06
CA ASN A 144 -2.83 1.04 -7.83
C ASN A 144 -3.73 0.30 -6.84
N LEU A 145 -3.71 -1.02 -6.89
CA LEU A 145 -4.42 -1.86 -5.93
C LEU A 145 -3.44 -2.55 -4.98
N ASN A 146 -3.87 -2.79 -3.76
CA ASN A 146 -3.19 -3.69 -2.83
C ASN A 146 -4.13 -4.86 -2.54
N ILE A 147 -3.70 -6.07 -2.89
CA ILE A 147 -4.49 -7.30 -2.71
C ILE A 147 -3.92 -8.06 -1.51
N LYS A 148 -4.77 -8.24 -0.50
CA LYS A 148 -4.39 -8.84 0.78
C LYS A 148 -5.27 -10.04 1.11
N PRO A 149 -4.71 -11.10 1.77
CA PRO A 149 -5.53 -12.19 2.29
C PRO A 149 -6.39 -11.75 3.49
N ILE A 150 -5.85 -10.87 4.33
CA ILE A 150 -6.54 -10.26 5.49
C ILE A 150 -6.13 -8.80 5.62
N ARG A 151 -6.94 -8.04 6.34
CA ARG A 151 -6.71 -6.63 6.67
C ARG A 151 -5.38 -6.36 7.40
#